data_50e389c963ea36985617f644236b206d
#
_entry.id   50e389c963ea36985617f644236b206d
#
_cell.length_a   1.000
_cell.length_b   1.000
_cell.length_c   1.000
_cell.angle_alpha   90.00
_cell.angle_beta   90.00
_cell.angle_gamma   90.00
#
_symmetry.space_group_name_H-M   'P 1'
#
loop_
_entity.id
_entity.type
_entity.pdbx_description
1 polymer ?
#
loop_
_entity_poly.entity_id
_entity_poly.type
_entity_poly.pdbx_seq_one_letter_code
_entity_poly.pdbx_strand_id
1 'polypeptide(L)'
;MSPTTRRWSVAALLVGTPMVLIGAASLAIYAGIYDIAADEPHSQPVFWLMQMVRDRSIAAHATDAVPVDLSDPKRIASGAVQYEEMCSTCHLAPGMKRTEISWGLYPRAPELRRGSRLTPAEQFWVVKHGIKMTGMPSWGVTHDDELLWDIVAFLRKMPKLTADEYQALVRSAPKTHEEMMQQMEMRSDHGHGDYGQQ
;
A
#
# COMPACT_ATOMS: atom_id res chain seq x y z
N MET A 1 25.46 39.09 -34.77
CA MET A 1 25.58 38.85 -33.31
C MET A 1 26.92 38.23 -33.04
N SER A 2 27.72 38.80 -32.12
CA SER A 2 29.01 38.20 -31.76
C SER A 2 28.82 36.87 -31.02
N PRO A 3 29.76 35.94 -31.08
CA PRO A 3 29.62 34.64 -30.40
C PRO A 3 29.46 34.80 -28.87
N THR A 4 29.96 35.86 -28.30
CA THR A 4 29.80 36.17 -26.86
C THR A 4 28.38 36.57 -26.49
N THR A 5 27.72 37.43 -27.27
CA THR A 5 26.32 37.81 -27.01
C THR A 5 25.36 36.63 -27.14
N ARG A 6 25.60 35.74 -28.11
CA ARG A 6 24.82 34.53 -28.26
C ARG A 6 24.97 33.55 -27.07
N ARG A 7 26.18 33.43 -26.50
CA ARG A 7 26.44 32.60 -25.33
C ARG A 7 25.72 33.13 -24.07
N TRP A 8 25.74 34.44 -23.85
CA TRP A 8 25.02 35.06 -22.74
C TRP A 8 23.51 34.95 -22.87
N SER A 9 22.96 35.11 -24.08
CA SER A 9 21.52 34.93 -24.30
C SER A 9 21.07 33.48 -24.07
N VAL A 10 21.85 32.48 -24.50
CA VAL A 10 21.55 31.07 -24.24
C VAL A 10 21.65 30.76 -22.74
N ALA A 11 22.69 31.28 -22.06
CA ALA A 11 22.81 31.06 -20.60
C ALA A 11 21.65 31.73 -19.83
N ALA A 12 21.25 32.94 -20.23
CA ALA A 12 20.09 33.61 -19.62
C ALA A 12 18.78 32.85 -19.84
N LEU A 13 18.57 32.24 -21.00
CA LEU A 13 17.41 31.39 -21.26
C LEU A 13 17.45 30.09 -20.46
N LEU A 14 18.62 29.43 -20.37
CA LEU A 14 18.75 28.15 -19.65
C LEU A 14 18.59 28.32 -18.14
N VAL A 15 18.91 29.49 -17.56
CA VAL A 15 18.72 29.73 -16.12
C VAL A 15 17.41 30.47 -15.84
N GLY A 16 17.07 31.47 -16.65
CA GLY A 16 15.88 32.32 -16.43
C GLY A 16 14.58 31.54 -16.61
N THR A 17 14.49 30.68 -17.64
CA THR A 17 13.25 29.92 -17.87
C THR A 17 12.90 28.94 -16.71
N PRO A 18 13.82 28.12 -16.18
CA PRO A 18 13.54 27.30 -15.00
C PRO A 18 13.15 28.13 -13.77
N MET A 19 13.80 29.25 -13.53
CA MET A 19 13.46 30.14 -12.39
C MET A 19 12.04 30.69 -12.49
N VAL A 20 11.62 31.12 -13.68
CA VAL A 20 10.25 31.61 -13.92
C VAL A 20 9.24 30.49 -13.74
N LEU A 21 9.53 29.27 -14.25
CA LEU A 21 8.65 28.11 -14.10
C LEU A 21 8.52 27.68 -12.63
N ILE A 22 9.63 27.67 -11.88
CA ILE A 22 9.62 27.35 -10.44
C ILE A 22 8.84 28.44 -9.68
N GLY A 23 9.06 29.70 -9.99
CA GLY A 23 8.31 30.80 -9.37
C GLY A 23 6.81 30.72 -9.63
N ALA A 24 6.41 30.45 -10.88
CA ALA A 24 5.02 30.28 -11.25
C ALA A 24 4.39 29.05 -10.55
N ALA A 25 5.09 27.92 -10.50
CA ALA A 25 4.65 26.75 -9.79
C ALA A 25 4.50 26.99 -8.28
N SER A 26 5.47 27.68 -7.66
CA SER A 26 5.40 28.04 -6.25
C SER A 26 4.22 28.97 -5.95
N LEU A 27 3.97 29.94 -6.81
CA LEU A 27 2.83 30.85 -6.67
C LEU A 27 1.49 30.09 -6.83
N ALA A 28 1.42 29.16 -7.78
CA ALA A 28 0.23 28.33 -7.98
C ALA A 28 -0.06 27.44 -6.75
N ILE A 29 0.99 26.87 -6.14
CA ILE A 29 0.86 26.09 -4.90
C ILE A 29 0.39 26.98 -3.74
N TYR A 30 1.04 28.13 -3.58
CA TYR A 30 0.68 29.09 -2.52
C TYR A 30 -0.75 29.62 -2.66
N ALA A 31 -1.20 29.84 -3.89
CA ALA A 31 -2.56 30.28 -4.19
C ALA A 31 -3.63 29.16 -4.10
N GLY A 32 -3.24 27.92 -3.80
CA GLY A 32 -4.18 26.79 -3.68
C GLY A 32 -4.87 26.42 -4.99
N ILE A 33 -4.23 26.66 -6.13
CA ILE A 33 -4.85 26.40 -7.46
C ILE A 33 -5.05 24.90 -7.69
N TYR A 34 -4.18 24.06 -7.11
CA TYR A 34 -4.32 22.60 -7.23
C TYR A 34 -5.22 22.08 -6.12
N ASP A 35 -6.38 21.53 -6.50
CA ASP A 35 -7.32 20.93 -5.56
C ASP A 35 -6.81 19.56 -5.11
N ILE A 36 -6.80 19.32 -3.78
CA ILE A 36 -6.42 18.06 -3.14
C ILE A 36 -7.61 17.29 -2.56
N ALA A 37 -8.84 17.73 -2.82
CA ALA A 37 -10.05 17.05 -2.38
C ALA A 37 -10.13 15.65 -3.00
N ALA A 38 -10.55 14.66 -2.21
CA ALA A 38 -10.58 13.27 -2.66
C ALA A 38 -11.71 12.97 -3.66
N ASP A 39 -12.71 13.85 -3.76
CA ASP A 39 -13.81 13.77 -4.73
C ASP A 39 -13.46 14.38 -6.10
N GLU A 40 -12.36 15.15 -6.16
CA GLU A 40 -11.83 15.71 -7.42
C GLU A 40 -10.67 14.85 -7.95
N PRO A 41 -10.78 14.27 -9.17
CA PRO A 41 -9.72 13.43 -9.71
C PRO A 41 -8.48 14.24 -10.08
N HIS A 42 -7.30 13.68 -9.83
CA HIS A 42 -6.05 14.26 -10.33
C HIS A 42 -6.08 14.42 -11.84
N SER A 43 -5.41 15.47 -12.35
CA SER A 43 -5.16 15.57 -13.78
C SER A 43 -4.43 14.32 -14.30
N GLN A 44 -4.70 13.91 -15.55
CA GLN A 44 -4.13 12.68 -16.12
C GLN A 44 -2.59 12.60 -16.02
N PRO A 45 -1.81 13.67 -16.27
CA PRO A 45 -0.36 13.61 -16.10
C PRO A 45 0.08 13.37 -14.66
N VAL A 46 -0.58 13.99 -13.67
CA VAL A 46 -0.28 13.79 -12.25
C VAL A 46 -0.62 12.36 -11.83
N PHE A 47 -1.81 11.88 -12.21
CA PHE A 47 -2.22 10.51 -11.91
C PHE A 47 -1.26 9.48 -12.50
N TRP A 48 -0.88 9.63 -13.78
CA TRP A 48 0.08 8.74 -14.43
C TRP A 48 1.45 8.77 -13.76
N LEU A 49 1.95 9.95 -13.41
CA LEU A 49 3.24 10.10 -12.71
C LEU A 49 3.22 9.39 -11.35
N MET A 50 2.16 9.60 -10.56
CA MET A 50 2.02 8.98 -9.24
C MET A 50 1.93 7.45 -9.34
N GLN A 51 1.20 6.92 -10.32
CA GLN A 51 1.16 5.48 -10.57
C GLN A 51 2.53 4.92 -10.96
N MET A 52 3.23 5.58 -11.87
CA MET A 52 4.56 5.15 -12.29
C MET A 52 5.55 5.15 -11.10
N VAL A 53 5.55 6.20 -10.28
CA VAL A 53 6.40 6.28 -9.08
C VAL A 53 6.07 5.15 -8.11
N ARG A 54 4.78 4.92 -7.84
CA ARG A 54 4.32 3.81 -6.97
C ARG A 54 4.81 2.45 -7.50
N ASP A 55 4.52 2.14 -8.76
CA ASP A 55 4.82 0.83 -9.34
C ASP A 55 6.33 0.57 -9.39
N ARG A 56 7.12 1.60 -9.74
CA ARG A 56 8.60 1.51 -9.73
C ARG A 56 9.16 1.37 -8.32
N SER A 57 8.59 2.08 -7.34
CA SER A 57 9.00 1.98 -5.94
C SER A 57 8.72 0.58 -5.39
N ILE A 58 7.52 0.03 -5.60
CA ILE A 58 7.17 -1.32 -5.16
C ILE A 58 8.16 -2.34 -5.75
N ALA A 59 8.34 -2.33 -7.08
CA ALA A 59 9.23 -3.27 -7.76
C ALA A 59 10.70 -3.18 -7.30
N ALA A 60 11.16 -1.98 -6.93
CA ALA A 60 12.55 -1.78 -6.50
C ALA A 60 12.81 -2.19 -5.04
N HIS A 61 11.79 -2.17 -4.18
CA HIS A 61 11.95 -2.41 -2.75
C HIS A 61 11.38 -3.74 -2.26
N ALA A 62 10.60 -4.45 -3.08
CA ALA A 62 10.00 -5.75 -2.72
C ALA A 62 11.04 -6.88 -2.83
N THR A 63 12.03 -6.87 -1.94
CA THR A 63 13.18 -7.80 -1.93
C THR A 63 13.07 -8.90 -0.88
N ASP A 64 12.00 -8.93 -0.10
CA ASP A 64 11.80 -9.92 0.95
C ASP A 64 11.68 -11.34 0.37
N ALA A 65 12.32 -12.30 1.04
CA ALA A 65 12.25 -13.70 0.66
C ALA A 65 10.84 -14.26 0.86
N VAL A 66 10.28 -14.83 -0.19
CA VAL A 66 8.94 -15.42 -0.14
C VAL A 66 8.98 -16.76 0.60
N PRO A 67 8.18 -16.97 1.66
CA PRO A 67 8.09 -18.25 2.34
C PRO A 67 7.65 -19.38 1.42
N VAL A 68 8.22 -20.58 1.62
CA VAL A 68 7.91 -21.76 0.80
C VAL A 68 6.51 -22.34 1.09
N ASP A 69 5.93 -21.99 2.22
CA ASP A 69 4.70 -22.54 2.78
C ASP A 69 3.46 -21.63 2.60
N LEU A 70 3.48 -20.71 1.63
CA LEU A 70 2.33 -19.82 1.33
C LEU A 70 1.03 -20.57 0.96
N SER A 71 1.12 -21.88 0.71
CA SER A 71 -0.05 -22.72 0.43
C SER A 71 -0.55 -23.48 1.66
N ASP A 72 0.05 -23.28 2.83
CA ASP A 72 -0.38 -23.93 4.08
C ASP A 72 -1.80 -23.48 4.43
N PRO A 73 -2.75 -24.42 4.61
CA PRO A 73 -4.12 -24.09 4.99
C PRO A 73 -4.24 -23.28 6.29
N LYS A 74 -3.33 -23.46 7.24
CA LYS A 74 -3.32 -22.70 8.51
C LYS A 74 -2.99 -21.24 8.27
N ARG A 75 -1.95 -20.96 7.46
CA ARG A 75 -1.61 -19.58 7.04
C ARG A 75 -2.77 -18.93 6.32
N ILE A 76 -3.38 -19.64 5.37
CA ILE A 76 -4.49 -19.12 4.59
C ILE A 76 -5.69 -18.80 5.50
N ALA A 77 -6.01 -19.64 6.49
CA ALA A 77 -7.10 -19.39 7.43
C ALA A 77 -6.79 -18.20 8.37
N SER A 78 -5.56 -18.12 8.90
CA SER A 78 -5.08 -16.98 9.68
C SER A 78 -5.18 -15.68 8.88
N GLY A 79 -4.68 -15.67 7.66
CA GLY A 79 -4.75 -14.51 6.77
C GLY A 79 -6.18 -14.10 6.39
N ALA A 80 -7.12 -15.05 6.32
CA ALA A 80 -8.52 -14.75 6.03
C ALA A 80 -9.19 -13.92 7.12
N VAL A 81 -8.94 -14.25 8.39
CA VAL A 81 -9.48 -13.48 9.54
C VAL A 81 -8.87 -12.08 9.57
N GLN A 82 -7.56 -11.97 9.41
CA GLN A 82 -6.88 -10.68 9.37
C GLN A 82 -7.40 -9.81 8.21
N TYR A 83 -7.60 -10.42 7.04
CA TYR A 83 -8.17 -9.72 5.90
C TYR A 83 -9.59 -9.24 6.15
N GLU A 84 -10.44 -10.05 6.80
CA GLU A 84 -11.82 -9.66 7.14
C GLU A 84 -11.81 -8.42 8.02
N GLU A 85 -11.01 -8.39 9.06
CA GLU A 85 -10.98 -7.31 10.05
C GLU A 85 -10.34 -6.03 9.51
N MET A 86 -9.22 -6.15 8.77
CA MET A 86 -8.39 -4.99 8.45
C MET A 86 -8.53 -4.50 7.00
N CYS A 87 -8.89 -5.37 6.06
CA CYS A 87 -8.74 -5.09 4.63
C CYS A 87 -10.07 -5.06 3.88
N SER A 88 -11.03 -5.88 4.31
CA SER A 88 -12.27 -6.15 3.56
C SER A 88 -13.11 -4.89 3.34
N THR A 89 -13.13 -3.97 4.29
CA THR A 89 -13.87 -2.71 4.23
C THR A 89 -13.47 -1.83 3.04
N CYS A 90 -12.16 -1.81 2.70
CA CYS A 90 -11.61 -1.02 1.58
C CYS A 90 -11.47 -1.85 0.31
N HIS A 91 -10.94 -3.08 0.44
CA HIS A 91 -10.55 -3.92 -0.71
C HIS A 91 -11.62 -4.93 -1.15
N LEU A 92 -12.71 -5.04 -0.41
CA LEU A 92 -13.84 -5.95 -0.61
C LEU A 92 -13.44 -7.44 -0.56
N ALA A 93 -14.38 -8.26 -0.12
CA ALA A 93 -14.25 -9.71 -0.09
C ALA A 93 -15.26 -10.38 -1.05
N PRO A 94 -15.13 -11.68 -1.33
CA PRO A 94 -16.11 -12.42 -2.12
C PRO A 94 -17.54 -12.22 -1.57
N GLY A 95 -18.48 -11.86 -2.43
CA GLY A 95 -19.87 -11.57 -2.07
C GLY A 95 -20.14 -10.16 -1.52
N MET A 96 -19.13 -9.39 -1.11
CA MET A 96 -19.32 -8.05 -0.57
C MET A 96 -19.72 -7.04 -1.64
N LYS A 97 -20.65 -6.14 -1.28
CA LYS A 97 -20.91 -4.89 -2.01
C LYS A 97 -19.90 -3.82 -1.58
N ARG A 98 -19.80 -2.76 -2.36
CA ARG A 98 -18.98 -1.59 -1.98
C ARG A 98 -19.47 -0.98 -0.69
N THR A 99 -18.54 -0.67 0.20
CA THR A 99 -18.78 0.04 1.45
C THR A 99 -18.70 1.55 1.22
N GLU A 100 -19.17 2.34 2.17
CA GLU A 100 -19.03 3.80 2.14
C GLU A 100 -17.57 4.22 2.05
N ILE A 101 -16.67 3.56 2.83
CA ILE A 101 -15.24 3.82 2.79
C ILE A 101 -14.67 3.50 1.40
N SER A 102 -15.01 2.34 0.83
CA SER A 102 -14.51 1.95 -0.50
C SER A 102 -14.98 2.88 -1.63
N TRP A 103 -16.09 3.58 -1.43
CA TRP A 103 -16.56 4.60 -2.36
C TRP A 103 -15.82 5.92 -2.22
N GLY A 104 -15.49 6.34 -0.99
CA GLY A 104 -14.86 7.61 -0.69
C GLY A 104 -13.35 7.65 -0.87
N LEU A 105 -12.68 6.51 -1.10
CA LEU A 105 -11.24 6.46 -1.28
C LEU A 105 -10.79 6.99 -2.65
N TYR A 106 -9.80 7.87 -2.62
CA TYR A 106 -9.07 8.28 -3.83
C TYR A 106 -7.55 8.27 -3.59
N PRO A 107 -6.76 7.58 -4.46
CA PRO A 107 -7.22 6.66 -5.49
C PRO A 107 -8.01 5.48 -4.91
N ARG A 108 -8.89 4.91 -5.72
CA ARG A 108 -9.71 3.76 -5.28
C ARG A 108 -8.84 2.58 -4.89
N ALA A 109 -9.18 1.94 -3.76
CA ALA A 109 -8.58 0.66 -3.39
C ALA A 109 -8.90 -0.41 -4.45
N PRO A 110 -7.92 -1.22 -4.88
CA PRO A 110 -8.18 -2.32 -5.81
C PRO A 110 -9.07 -3.38 -5.16
N GLU A 111 -10.02 -3.93 -5.94
CA GLU A 111 -10.86 -5.05 -5.48
C GLU A 111 -10.04 -6.35 -5.49
N LEU A 112 -9.38 -6.68 -4.38
CA LEU A 112 -8.46 -7.82 -4.29
C LEU A 112 -9.14 -9.18 -4.50
N ARG A 113 -10.45 -9.28 -4.30
CA ARG A 113 -11.24 -10.47 -4.68
C ARG A 113 -11.14 -10.84 -6.16
N ARG A 114 -10.75 -9.90 -7.03
CA ARG A 114 -10.50 -10.14 -8.46
C ARG A 114 -9.08 -10.58 -8.76
N GLY A 115 -8.25 -10.67 -7.74
CA GLY A 115 -6.83 -10.95 -7.86
C GLY A 115 -5.95 -9.70 -7.91
N SER A 116 -4.65 -9.92 -7.87
CA SER A 116 -3.62 -8.89 -7.97
C SER A 116 -2.60 -9.28 -9.03
N ARG A 117 -2.02 -8.27 -9.70
CA ARG A 117 -0.89 -8.46 -10.63
C ARG A 117 0.46 -8.49 -9.90
N LEU A 118 0.48 -8.07 -8.64
CA LEU A 118 1.69 -8.05 -7.83
C LEU A 118 2.16 -9.47 -7.52
N THR A 119 3.47 -9.65 -7.52
CA THR A 119 4.13 -10.86 -7.00
C THR A 119 3.89 -11.01 -5.49
N PRO A 120 4.12 -12.17 -4.88
CA PRO A 120 3.99 -12.32 -3.43
C PRO A 120 4.87 -11.35 -2.64
N ALA A 121 6.13 -11.13 -3.07
CA ALA A 121 7.03 -10.19 -2.42
C ALA A 121 6.52 -8.74 -2.52
N GLU A 122 5.99 -8.33 -3.68
CA GLU A 122 5.39 -7.01 -3.85
C GLU A 122 4.10 -6.85 -3.03
N GLN A 123 3.26 -7.88 -2.92
CA GLN A 123 2.08 -7.88 -2.06
C GLN A 123 2.49 -7.70 -0.59
N PHE A 124 3.49 -8.46 -0.14
CA PHE A 124 4.02 -8.35 1.21
C PHE A 124 4.56 -6.95 1.48
N TRP A 125 5.38 -6.42 0.59
CA TRP A 125 5.92 -5.06 0.73
C TRP A 125 4.82 -4.01 0.85
N VAL A 126 3.79 -4.09 0.00
CA VAL A 126 2.65 -3.14 0.04
C VAL A 126 1.86 -3.27 1.34
N VAL A 127 1.59 -4.47 1.82
CA VAL A 127 0.89 -4.68 3.10
C VAL A 127 1.73 -4.16 4.26
N LYS A 128 3.01 -4.48 4.29
CA LYS A 128 3.93 -4.08 5.35
C LYS A 128 4.11 -2.57 5.44
N HIS A 129 4.36 -1.91 4.31
CA HIS A 129 4.76 -0.50 4.26
C HIS A 129 3.64 0.48 3.92
N GLY A 130 2.48 -0.02 3.44
CA GLY A 130 1.41 0.83 2.95
C GLY A 130 1.82 1.62 1.70
N ILE A 131 0.99 2.60 1.33
CA ILE A 131 1.26 3.49 0.18
C ILE A 131 1.00 4.93 0.59
N LYS A 132 2.04 5.76 0.56
CA LYS A 132 1.96 7.18 0.90
C LYS A 132 0.89 7.91 0.10
N MET A 133 0.22 8.86 0.74
CA MET A 133 -0.83 9.71 0.17
C MET A 133 -2.03 8.89 -0.37
N THR A 134 -2.28 7.73 0.21
CA THR A 134 -3.48 6.93 -0.05
C THR A 134 -4.10 6.46 1.28
N GLY A 135 -5.28 5.83 1.22
CA GLY A 135 -5.89 5.20 2.39
C GLY A 135 -5.28 3.86 2.81
N MET A 136 -4.18 3.40 2.18
CA MET A 136 -3.53 2.14 2.55
C MET A 136 -2.49 2.35 3.65
N PRO A 137 -2.76 1.92 4.90
CA PRO A 137 -1.85 2.10 6.02
C PRO A 137 -0.66 1.13 5.97
N SER A 138 0.37 1.42 6.76
CA SER A 138 1.50 0.52 7.00
C SER A 138 1.16 -0.45 8.13
N TRP A 139 0.88 -1.70 7.81
CA TRP A 139 0.54 -2.72 8.80
C TRP A 139 1.77 -3.27 9.55
N GLY A 140 2.96 -3.17 8.97
CA GLY A 140 4.22 -3.59 9.61
C GLY A 140 4.60 -2.78 10.86
N VAL A 141 3.87 -1.69 11.16
CA VAL A 141 4.05 -0.94 12.43
C VAL A 141 3.43 -1.69 13.62
N THR A 142 2.40 -2.49 13.36
CA THR A 142 1.59 -3.15 14.39
C THR A 142 1.56 -4.68 14.28
N HIS A 143 2.03 -5.24 13.19
CA HIS A 143 1.98 -6.68 12.90
C HIS A 143 3.37 -7.19 12.54
N ASP A 144 3.73 -8.38 13.02
CA ASP A 144 4.97 -9.05 12.63
C ASP A 144 4.89 -9.59 11.18
N ASP A 145 6.06 -9.85 10.62
CA ASP A 145 6.18 -10.31 9.23
C ASP A 145 5.46 -11.64 8.97
N GLU A 146 5.34 -12.50 9.98
CA GLU A 146 4.69 -13.79 9.85
C GLU A 146 3.18 -13.63 9.64
N LEU A 147 2.53 -12.76 10.42
CA LEU A 147 1.13 -12.43 10.25
C LEU A 147 0.86 -11.74 8.90
N LEU A 148 1.77 -10.90 8.43
CA LEU A 148 1.65 -10.24 7.13
C LEU A 148 1.80 -11.23 5.98
N TRP A 149 2.66 -12.24 6.09
CA TRP A 149 2.77 -13.33 5.12
C TRP A 149 1.53 -14.22 5.10
N ASP A 150 0.84 -14.38 6.22
CA ASP A 150 -0.44 -15.10 6.28
C ASP A 150 -1.51 -14.35 5.45
N ILE A 151 -1.55 -13.01 5.55
CA ILE A 151 -2.42 -12.19 4.68
C ILE A 151 -2.07 -12.41 3.21
N VAL A 152 -0.80 -12.41 2.83
CA VAL A 152 -0.38 -12.65 1.44
C VAL A 152 -0.79 -14.05 0.98
N ALA A 153 -0.63 -15.08 1.81
CA ALA A 153 -1.08 -16.45 1.51
C ALA A 153 -2.58 -16.48 1.21
N PHE A 154 -3.39 -15.79 2.02
CA PHE A 154 -4.83 -15.67 1.78
C PHE A 154 -5.14 -14.88 0.50
N LEU A 155 -4.49 -13.76 0.23
CA LEU A 155 -4.69 -12.97 -0.99
C LEU A 155 -4.48 -13.78 -2.27
N ARG A 156 -3.59 -14.75 -2.26
CA ARG A 156 -3.33 -15.66 -3.38
C ARG A 156 -4.46 -16.69 -3.58
N LYS A 157 -5.16 -17.03 -2.51
CA LYS A 157 -6.28 -17.98 -2.51
C LYS A 157 -7.60 -17.31 -2.83
N MET A 158 -7.85 -16.12 -2.30
CA MET A 158 -9.14 -15.43 -2.27
C MET A 158 -9.84 -15.30 -3.63
N PRO A 159 -9.16 -15.01 -4.77
CA PRO A 159 -9.86 -14.85 -6.06
C PRO A 159 -10.56 -16.12 -6.57
N LYS A 160 -10.29 -17.27 -5.96
CA LYS A 160 -10.87 -18.57 -6.31
C LYS A 160 -12.01 -18.99 -5.38
N LEU A 161 -12.32 -18.16 -4.37
CA LEU A 161 -13.33 -18.47 -3.36
C LEU A 161 -14.69 -17.88 -3.73
N THR A 162 -15.73 -18.65 -3.50
CA THR A 162 -17.10 -18.14 -3.41
C THR A 162 -17.32 -17.39 -2.09
N ALA A 163 -18.42 -16.66 -1.96
CA ALA A 163 -18.78 -15.98 -0.71
C ALA A 163 -18.89 -16.94 0.47
N ASP A 164 -19.52 -18.11 0.27
CA ASP A 164 -19.74 -19.11 1.31
C ASP A 164 -18.42 -19.77 1.74
N GLU A 165 -17.53 -20.10 0.78
CA GLU A 165 -16.20 -20.63 1.07
C GLU A 165 -15.35 -19.62 1.83
N TYR A 166 -15.41 -18.34 1.47
CA TYR A 166 -14.73 -17.27 2.19
C TYR A 166 -15.21 -17.20 3.66
N GLN A 167 -16.52 -17.13 3.86
CA GLN A 167 -17.08 -17.07 5.20
C GLN A 167 -16.80 -18.34 6.02
N ALA A 168 -16.80 -19.51 5.39
CA ALA A 168 -16.41 -20.76 6.03
C ALA A 168 -14.94 -20.73 6.47
N LEU A 169 -14.05 -20.19 5.62
CA LEU A 169 -12.63 -20.08 5.91
C LEU A 169 -12.37 -19.13 7.09
N VAL A 170 -13.02 -17.95 7.13
CA VAL A 170 -12.94 -17.00 8.26
C VAL A 170 -13.37 -17.67 9.56
N ARG A 171 -14.51 -18.41 9.56
CA ARG A 171 -14.99 -19.12 10.76
C ARG A 171 -14.12 -20.30 11.18
N SER A 172 -13.34 -20.88 10.28
CA SER A 172 -12.47 -22.03 10.56
C SER A 172 -11.11 -21.66 11.13
N ALA A 173 -10.78 -20.37 11.18
CA ALA A 173 -9.50 -19.91 11.69
C ALA A 173 -9.34 -20.33 13.16
N PRO A 174 -8.14 -20.78 13.54
CA PRO A 174 -7.89 -21.27 14.91
C PRO A 174 -7.87 -20.16 15.96
N LYS A 175 -7.72 -18.92 15.53
CA LYS A 175 -7.65 -17.71 16.38
C LYS A 175 -8.33 -16.54 15.71
N THR A 176 -8.90 -15.66 16.52
CA THR A 176 -9.37 -14.34 16.08
C THR A 176 -8.18 -13.40 15.85
N HIS A 177 -8.41 -12.30 15.17
CA HIS A 177 -7.40 -11.26 15.01
C HIS A 177 -6.91 -10.73 16.38
N GLU A 178 -7.82 -10.48 17.31
CA GLU A 178 -7.49 -10.00 18.66
C GLU A 178 -6.59 -10.97 19.42
N GLU A 179 -6.89 -12.28 19.38
CA GLU A 179 -6.05 -13.32 20.00
C GLU A 179 -4.65 -13.39 19.39
N MET A 180 -4.54 -13.17 18.07
CA MET A 180 -3.24 -13.11 17.38
C MET A 180 -2.43 -11.89 17.82
N MET A 181 -3.07 -10.74 17.94
CA MET A 181 -2.43 -9.50 18.41
C MET A 181 -1.94 -9.62 19.86
N GLN A 182 -2.77 -10.13 20.77
CA GLN A 182 -2.39 -10.39 22.16
C GLN A 182 -1.20 -11.35 22.25
N GLN A 183 -1.17 -12.39 21.42
CA GLN A 183 -0.04 -13.32 21.41
C GLN A 183 1.25 -12.68 20.91
N MET A 184 1.16 -11.76 19.95
CA MET A 184 2.31 -11.01 19.45
C MET A 184 2.87 -10.07 20.52
N GLU A 185 2.00 -9.34 21.25
CA GLU A 185 2.41 -8.47 22.37
C GLU A 185 3.14 -9.25 23.47
N MET A 186 2.58 -10.41 23.89
CA MET A 186 3.24 -11.27 24.88
C MET A 186 4.62 -11.77 24.41
N ARG A 187 4.81 -12.01 23.12
CA ARG A 187 6.14 -12.41 22.59
C ARG A 187 7.14 -11.26 22.62
N SER A 188 6.70 -10.04 22.32
CA SER A 188 7.56 -8.85 22.33
C SER A 188 8.05 -8.51 23.75
N ASP A 189 7.19 -8.62 24.75
CA ASP A 189 7.55 -8.38 26.16
C ASP A 189 8.58 -9.37 26.70
N HIS A 190 8.53 -10.63 26.28
CA HIS A 190 9.51 -11.65 26.68
C HIS A 190 10.87 -11.50 25.97
N GLY A 191 10.90 -10.85 24.80
CA GLY A 191 12.13 -10.56 24.04
C GLY A 191 12.93 -9.37 24.57
N HIS A 192 12.35 -8.50 25.35
CA HIS A 192 13.00 -7.29 25.90
C HIS A 192 13.66 -7.54 27.29
N GLY A 193 13.47 -8.71 27.89
CA GLY A 193 14.03 -9.05 29.21
C GLY A 193 15.54 -9.32 29.25
N ASP A 194 16.22 -9.44 28.12
CA ASP A 194 17.61 -9.94 28.09
C ASP A 194 18.68 -8.90 27.68
N TYR A 195 18.34 -7.64 27.48
CA TYR A 195 19.31 -6.58 27.12
C TYR A 195 19.57 -5.53 28.22
N GLY A 196 19.22 -5.81 29.48
CA GLY A 196 19.29 -4.85 30.60
C GLY A 196 20.33 -5.10 31.65
N GLN A 197 21.40 -5.92 31.43
CA GLN A 197 22.54 -6.03 32.33
C GLN A 197 23.82 -6.44 31.59
N GLN A 198 24.52 -5.49 30.97
CA GLN A 198 25.96 -5.52 30.83
C GLN A 198 26.54 -4.12 30.88
#